data_c88c39dc50d8e56a3f187b51bd499a14
#
_entry.id   c88c39dc50d8e56a3f187b51bd499a14
#
_cell.length_a   1.000
_cell.length_b   1.000
_cell.length_c   1.000
_cell.angle_alpha   90.00
_cell.angle_beta   90.00
_cell.angle_gamma   90.00
#
_symmetry.space_group_name_H-M   'P 1'
#
loop_
_entity.id
_entity.type
_entity.pdbx_description
1 polymer ?
#
loop_
_entity_poly.entity_id
_entity_poly.type
_entity_poly.pdbx_seq_one_letter_code
_entity_poly.pdbx_strand_id
1 'polypeptide(L)'
;DYWIEKTKLLEDKLSDRLHDELTKTFIDKRASVLARGLKQDMKFDTKILENNEIIINEQFIGKINGLKIKLDLKKETLESDIKSLKKAARQAIGPELERRVQNIIETSLIELQDDFNIYWKKSSIGKITPGKDYLNPNIELLVDDILEQNQRKRLVAFLEKWLKKKIDVVLKSLMDLKDLKEKNTSIK
;
A
#
# COMPACT_ATOMS: atom_id res chain seq x y z
N ASP A 1 -49.82 1.96 28.28
CA ASP A 1 -48.34 2.04 28.22
C ASP A 1 -47.65 0.81 27.59
N TYR A 2 -48.12 -0.44 27.92
CA TYR A 2 -47.49 -1.67 27.38
C TYR A 2 -47.46 -1.75 25.84
N TRP A 3 -48.51 -1.34 25.15
CA TRP A 3 -48.58 -1.37 23.68
C TRP A 3 -47.71 -0.30 23.05
N ILE A 4 -47.60 0.87 23.69
CA ILE A 4 -46.72 1.97 23.21
C ILE A 4 -45.26 1.55 23.29
N GLU A 5 -44.86 0.90 24.37
CA GLU A 5 -43.51 0.41 24.56
C GLU A 5 -43.12 -0.69 23.57
N LYS A 6 -44.04 -1.62 23.31
CA LYS A 6 -43.87 -2.67 22.31
C LYS A 6 -43.79 -2.12 20.88
N THR A 7 -44.60 -1.13 20.54
CA THR A 7 -44.60 -0.50 19.21
C THR A 7 -43.27 0.22 19.00
N LYS A 8 -42.79 0.95 19.98
CA LYS A 8 -41.50 1.64 19.92
C LYS A 8 -40.32 0.66 19.75
N LEU A 9 -40.34 -0.45 20.48
CA LEU A 9 -39.30 -1.51 20.33
C LEU A 9 -39.34 -2.16 18.92
N LEU A 10 -40.50 -2.26 18.31
CA LEU A 10 -40.66 -2.79 16.95
C LEU A 10 -40.19 -1.77 15.91
N GLU A 11 -40.50 -0.50 16.08
CA GLU A 11 -40.03 0.58 15.22
C GLU A 11 -38.50 0.68 15.24
N ASP A 12 -37.89 0.67 16.43
CA ASP A 12 -36.42 0.71 16.56
C ASP A 12 -35.77 -0.48 15.83
N LYS A 13 -36.28 -1.70 16.03
CA LYS A 13 -35.78 -2.91 15.34
C LYS A 13 -35.98 -2.85 13.83
N LEU A 14 -37.08 -2.30 13.37
CA LEU A 14 -37.36 -2.17 11.92
C LEU A 14 -36.48 -1.12 11.28
N SER A 15 -36.24 0.00 11.98
CA SER A 15 -35.35 1.08 11.56
C SER A 15 -33.92 0.58 11.44
N ASP A 16 -33.42 -0.13 12.45
CA ASP A 16 -32.07 -0.72 12.44
C ASP A 16 -31.90 -1.70 11.26
N ARG A 17 -32.89 -2.59 11.07
CA ARG A 17 -32.89 -3.58 9.99
C ARG A 17 -32.98 -2.94 8.60
N LEU A 18 -33.78 -1.89 8.46
CA LEU A 18 -33.86 -1.12 7.21
C LEU A 18 -32.55 -0.40 6.92
N HIS A 19 -31.92 0.17 7.95
CA HIS A 19 -30.61 0.82 7.82
C HIS A 19 -29.52 -0.17 7.40
N ASP A 20 -29.49 -1.35 8.00
CA ASP A 20 -28.56 -2.43 7.65
C ASP A 20 -28.77 -2.91 6.19
N GLU A 21 -30.02 -3.15 5.78
CA GLU A 21 -30.32 -3.60 4.42
C GLU A 21 -30.01 -2.50 3.37
N LEU A 22 -30.31 -1.24 3.66
CA LEU A 22 -29.91 -0.12 2.80
C LEU A 22 -28.40 -0.01 2.69
N THR A 23 -27.68 -0.15 3.80
CA THR A 23 -26.21 -0.10 3.82
C THR A 23 -25.62 -1.25 3.00
N LYS A 24 -26.13 -2.49 3.14
CA LYS A 24 -25.73 -3.64 2.32
C LYS A 24 -25.98 -3.40 0.84
N THR A 25 -27.16 -2.88 0.50
CA THR A 25 -27.52 -2.60 -0.90
C THR A 25 -26.63 -1.54 -1.54
N PHE A 26 -26.22 -0.52 -0.78
CA PHE A 26 -25.27 0.49 -1.26
C PHE A 26 -23.85 -0.07 -1.48
N ILE A 27 -23.41 -1.00 -0.63
CA ILE A 27 -22.09 -1.66 -0.78
C ILE A 27 -22.11 -2.54 -2.04
N ASP A 28 -23.15 -3.36 -2.22
CA ASP A 28 -23.31 -4.23 -3.39
C ASP A 28 -23.30 -3.46 -4.70
N LYS A 29 -23.86 -2.26 -4.77
CA LYS A 29 -23.87 -1.46 -6.00
C LYS A 29 -22.47 -1.05 -6.44
N ARG A 30 -21.60 -0.55 -5.53
CA ARG A 30 -20.21 -0.17 -5.88
C ARG A 30 -19.40 -1.39 -6.32
N ALA A 31 -19.43 -2.46 -5.52
CA ALA A 31 -18.73 -3.70 -5.82
C ALA A 31 -19.24 -4.33 -7.12
N SER A 32 -20.57 -4.33 -7.34
CA SER A 32 -21.19 -4.87 -8.54
C SER A 32 -20.82 -4.08 -9.80
N VAL A 33 -20.78 -2.75 -9.74
CA VAL A 33 -20.38 -1.91 -10.89
C VAL A 33 -18.92 -2.16 -11.25
N LEU A 34 -18.04 -2.22 -10.26
CA LEU A 34 -16.61 -2.50 -10.49
C LEU A 34 -16.37 -3.94 -10.95
N ALA A 35 -17.08 -4.93 -10.38
CA ALA A 35 -16.99 -6.32 -10.83
C ALA A 35 -17.49 -6.50 -12.27
N ARG A 36 -18.53 -5.77 -12.68
CA ARG A 36 -19.03 -5.77 -14.06
C ARG A 36 -18.00 -5.15 -15.01
N GLY A 37 -17.40 -4.00 -14.64
CA GLY A 37 -16.32 -3.37 -15.40
C GLY A 37 -15.12 -4.30 -15.61
N LEU A 38 -14.74 -5.07 -14.58
CA LEU A 38 -13.68 -6.08 -14.66
C LEU A 38 -14.00 -7.22 -15.64
N LYS A 39 -15.26 -7.68 -15.66
CA LYS A 39 -15.68 -8.77 -16.56
C LYS A 39 -15.75 -8.34 -18.02
N GLN A 40 -15.98 -7.07 -18.28
CA GLN A 40 -16.13 -6.51 -19.63
C GLN A 40 -14.84 -5.90 -20.17
N ASP A 41 -13.70 -6.06 -19.48
CA ASP A 41 -12.41 -5.46 -19.85
C ASP A 41 -12.51 -3.93 -20.13
N MET A 42 -13.45 -3.27 -19.45
CA MET A 42 -13.66 -1.83 -19.61
C MET A 42 -12.48 -1.07 -19.02
N LYS A 43 -12.03 -0.03 -19.74
CA LYS A 43 -11.08 0.93 -19.17
C LYS A 43 -11.77 1.69 -18.04
N PHE A 44 -11.20 1.61 -16.86
CA PHE A 44 -11.66 2.39 -15.72
C PHE A 44 -11.25 3.86 -15.88
N ASP A 45 -12.21 4.76 -15.77
CA ASP A 45 -11.90 6.19 -15.61
C ASP A 45 -11.42 6.40 -14.17
N THR A 46 -10.11 6.57 -14.03
CA THR A 46 -9.44 6.69 -12.71
C THR A 46 -8.94 8.10 -12.53
N LYS A 47 -9.41 8.76 -11.47
CA LYS A 47 -8.97 10.09 -11.06
C LYS A 47 -8.37 10.00 -9.67
N ILE A 48 -7.17 10.58 -9.49
CA ILE A 48 -6.56 10.75 -8.18
C ILE A 48 -6.57 12.24 -7.88
N LEU A 49 -7.27 12.62 -6.81
CA LEU A 49 -7.40 14.00 -6.39
C LEU A 49 -6.13 14.45 -5.63
N GLU A 50 -5.97 15.76 -5.45
CA GLU A 50 -4.85 16.34 -4.71
C GLU A 50 -4.75 15.87 -3.24
N ASN A 51 -5.89 15.51 -2.65
CA ASN A 51 -5.98 14.93 -1.30
C ASN A 51 -5.66 13.42 -1.26
N ASN A 52 -5.11 12.87 -2.34
CA ASN A 52 -4.80 11.44 -2.53
C ASN A 52 -6.03 10.50 -2.53
N GLU A 53 -7.22 11.03 -2.75
CA GLU A 53 -8.42 10.21 -2.92
C GLU A 53 -8.47 9.59 -4.30
N ILE A 54 -8.88 8.32 -4.33
CA ILE A 54 -9.00 7.52 -5.55
C ILE A 54 -10.46 7.44 -5.92
N ILE A 55 -10.78 7.91 -7.11
CA ILE A 55 -12.11 7.84 -7.70
C ILE A 55 -12.02 6.97 -8.95
N ILE A 56 -12.85 5.94 -9.03
CA ILE A 56 -12.97 5.05 -10.19
C ILE A 56 -14.42 5.09 -10.67
N ASN A 57 -14.63 5.45 -11.94
CA ASN A 57 -15.97 5.60 -12.53
C ASN A 57 -16.90 6.46 -11.65
N GLU A 58 -16.42 7.63 -11.24
CA GLU A 58 -17.11 8.59 -10.37
C GLU A 58 -17.40 8.09 -8.93
N GLN A 59 -16.87 6.92 -8.54
CA GLN A 59 -17.04 6.37 -7.21
C GLN A 59 -15.76 6.49 -6.39
N PHE A 60 -15.89 6.98 -5.16
CA PHE A 60 -14.79 6.99 -4.20
C PHE A 60 -14.47 5.57 -3.73
N ILE A 61 -13.22 5.16 -3.88
CA ILE A 61 -12.75 3.80 -3.56
C ILE A 61 -11.85 3.79 -2.34
N GLY A 62 -11.13 4.88 -2.10
CA GLY A 62 -10.19 4.96 -0.99
C GLY A 62 -9.14 6.03 -1.17
N LYS A 63 -8.04 5.91 -0.43
CA LYS A 63 -6.92 6.86 -0.48
C LYS A 63 -5.61 6.16 -0.75
N ILE A 64 -4.72 6.85 -1.47
CA ILE A 64 -3.38 6.38 -1.76
C ILE A 64 -2.34 7.20 -0.98
N ASN A 65 -1.55 6.54 -0.13
CA ASN A 65 -0.44 7.15 0.61
C ASN A 65 0.89 6.54 0.15
N GLY A 66 1.66 7.28 -0.63
CA GLY A 66 2.87 6.75 -1.26
C GLY A 66 2.54 5.59 -2.19
N LEU A 67 2.92 4.37 -1.80
CA LEU A 67 2.62 3.12 -2.51
C LEU A 67 1.58 2.24 -1.78
N LYS A 68 0.99 2.73 -0.69
CA LYS A 68 -0.06 2.04 0.07
C LYS A 68 -1.43 2.57 -0.33
N ILE A 69 -2.38 1.67 -0.50
CA ILE A 69 -3.76 2.00 -0.84
C ILE A 69 -4.66 1.56 0.30
N LYS A 70 -5.28 2.52 0.95
CA LYS A 70 -6.30 2.26 1.95
C LYS A 70 -7.67 2.32 1.29
N LEU A 71 -8.23 1.14 1.01
CA LEU A 71 -9.60 1.05 0.49
C LEU A 71 -10.59 1.45 1.58
N ASP A 72 -11.63 2.17 1.18
CA ASP A 72 -12.75 2.51 2.05
C ASP A 72 -13.73 1.32 2.11
N LEU A 73 -13.38 0.35 2.96
CA LEU A 73 -14.17 -0.85 3.21
C LEU A 73 -15.00 -0.64 4.47
N LYS A 74 -16.31 -0.79 4.36
CA LYS A 74 -17.18 -0.84 5.53
C LYS A 74 -17.03 -2.22 6.20
N LYS A 75 -17.24 -2.28 7.51
CA LYS A 75 -17.05 -3.50 8.33
C LYS A 75 -17.84 -4.72 7.88
N GLU A 76 -18.90 -4.52 7.11
CA GLU A 76 -19.85 -5.55 6.67
C GLU A 76 -19.64 -5.99 5.21
N THR A 77 -18.55 -5.55 4.55
CA THR A 77 -18.29 -5.91 3.16
C THR A 77 -17.96 -7.40 3.04
N LEU A 78 -18.66 -8.13 2.17
CA LEU A 78 -18.39 -9.55 1.92
C LEU A 78 -16.97 -9.75 1.37
N GLU A 79 -16.33 -10.85 1.74
CA GLU A 79 -14.95 -11.17 1.27
C GLU A 79 -14.83 -11.25 -0.26
N SER A 80 -15.88 -11.71 -0.95
CA SER A 80 -15.98 -11.72 -2.40
C SER A 80 -15.88 -10.32 -2.99
N ASP A 81 -16.53 -9.36 -2.35
CA ASP A 81 -16.59 -7.97 -2.79
C ASP A 81 -15.27 -7.26 -2.52
N ILE A 82 -14.63 -7.57 -1.40
CA ILE A 82 -13.27 -7.08 -1.09
C ILE A 82 -12.28 -7.56 -2.17
N LYS A 83 -12.34 -8.82 -2.58
CA LYS A 83 -11.49 -9.37 -3.64
C LYS A 83 -11.73 -8.68 -4.98
N SER A 84 -12.99 -8.45 -5.32
CA SER A 84 -13.40 -7.75 -6.55
C SER A 84 -12.93 -6.29 -6.53
N LEU A 85 -13.13 -5.59 -5.42
CA LEU A 85 -12.67 -4.21 -5.22
C LEU A 85 -11.13 -4.10 -5.30
N LYS A 86 -10.39 -5.01 -4.65
CA LYS A 86 -8.92 -5.05 -4.74
C LYS A 86 -8.44 -5.30 -6.16
N LYS A 87 -9.10 -6.18 -6.91
CA LYS A 87 -8.77 -6.49 -8.31
C LYS A 87 -9.02 -5.28 -9.21
N ALA A 88 -10.19 -4.62 -9.06
CA ALA A 88 -10.52 -3.41 -9.79
C ALA A 88 -9.55 -2.26 -9.47
N ALA A 89 -9.26 -2.05 -8.20
CA ALA A 89 -8.29 -1.05 -7.76
C ALA A 89 -6.90 -1.32 -8.35
N ARG A 90 -6.43 -2.57 -8.36
CA ARG A 90 -5.14 -2.96 -8.96
C ARG A 90 -5.09 -2.61 -10.45
N GLN A 91 -6.12 -2.95 -11.20
CA GLN A 91 -6.17 -2.68 -12.64
C GLN A 91 -6.26 -1.16 -12.93
N ALA A 92 -7.08 -0.45 -12.17
CA ALA A 92 -7.31 0.98 -12.36
C ALA A 92 -6.10 1.85 -11.94
N ILE A 93 -5.42 1.48 -10.85
CA ILE A 93 -4.34 2.28 -10.24
C ILE A 93 -2.95 1.78 -10.67
N GLY A 94 -2.87 0.60 -11.30
CA GLY A 94 -1.61 0.03 -11.79
C GLY A 94 -0.71 1.02 -12.54
N PRO A 95 -1.22 1.76 -13.54
CA PRO A 95 -0.43 2.76 -14.27
C PRO A 95 0.12 3.88 -13.37
N GLU A 96 -0.64 4.35 -12.40
CA GLU A 96 -0.18 5.38 -11.46
C GLU A 96 0.86 4.83 -10.48
N LEU A 97 0.69 3.60 -10.00
CA LEU A 97 1.71 2.95 -9.18
C LEU A 97 3.02 2.75 -9.94
N GLU A 98 2.96 2.35 -11.22
CA GLU A 98 4.14 2.26 -12.08
C GLU A 98 4.83 3.61 -12.21
N ARG A 99 4.07 4.67 -12.47
CA ARG A 99 4.60 6.04 -12.55
C ARG A 99 5.27 6.47 -11.23
N ARG A 100 4.70 6.11 -10.08
CA ARG A 100 5.27 6.41 -8.75
C ARG A 100 6.55 5.61 -8.50
N VAL A 101 6.56 4.32 -8.79
CA VAL A 101 7.77 3.48 -8.66
C VAL A 101 8.88 4.01 -9.56
N GLN A 102 8.57 4.35 -10.81
CA GLN A 102 9.53 4.94 -11.73
C GLN A 102 10.09 6.27 -11.20
N ASN A 103 9.22 7.15 -10.67
CA ASN A 103 9.64 8.42 -10.08
C ASN A 103 10.57 8.22 -8.87
N ILE A 104 10.30 7.23 -7.99
CA ILE A 104 11.18 6.89 -6.88
C ILE A 104 12.58 6.49 -7.38
N ILE A 105 12.64 5.65 -8.41
CA ILE A 105 13.89 5.14 -8.98
C ILE A 105 14.70 6.27 -9.65
N GLU A 106 14.04 7.12 -10.41
CA GLU A 106 14.70 8.20 -11.16
C GLU A 106 15.17 9.35 -10.28
N THR A 107 14.31 9.81 -9.38
CA THR A 107 14.62 10.97 -8.54
C THR A 107 15.50 10.61 -7.36
N SER A 108 15.44 9.36 -6.88
CA SER A 108 16.14 8.90 -5.66
C SER A 108 15.83 9.79 -4.43
N LEU A 109 14.69 10.49 -4.43
CA LEU A 109 14.25 11.37 -3.33
C LEU A 109 13.62 10.53 -2.22
N ILE A 110 14.44 9.72 -1.57
CA ILE A 110 14.07 8.88 -0.43
C ILE A 110 14.95 9.21 0.76
N GLU A 111 14.37 9.08 1.95
CA GLU A 111 15.02 9.41 3.21
C GLU A 111 14.95 8.21 4.16
N LEU A 112 16.04 7.95 4.84
CA LEU A 112 16.10 7.01 5.96
C LEU A 112 15.96 7.80 7.25
N GLN A 113 14.99 7.44 8.07
CA GLN A 113 14.79 8.03 9.40
C GLN A 113 15.30 7.12 10.52
N ASP A 114 15.37 7.65 11.73
CA ASP A 114 15.93 6.96 12.91
C ASP A 114 15.12 5.70 13.32
N ASP A 115 13.88 5.57 12.85
CA ASP A 115 13.03 4.41 13.04
C ASP A 115 13.34 3.23 12.08
N PHE A 116 14.44 3.34 11.31
CA PHE A 116 14.86 2.39 10.28
C PHE A 116 13.85 2.21 9.12
N ASN A 117 12.89 3.13 8.98
CA ASN A 117 12.00 3.15 7.83
C ASN A 117 12.54 4.07 6.72
N ILE A 118 12.29 3.63 5.48
CA ILE A 118 12.62 4.38 4.27
C ILE A 118 11.36 5.11 3.83
N TYR A 119 11.47 6.42 3.71
CA TYR A 119 10.35 7.30 3.37
C TYR A 119 10.49 7.87 1.97
N TRP A 120 9.35 8.00 1.30
CA TRP A 120 9.16 8.76 0.07
C TRP A 120 7.95 9.67 0.23
N LYS A 121 8.13 11.00 0.06
CA LYS A 121 7.06 12.00 0.23
C LYS A 121 6.23 11.78 1.52
N LYS A 122 6.87 11.65 2.66
CA LYS A 122 6.25 11.41 3.98
C LYS A 122 5.54 10.06 4.16
N SER A 123 5.62 9.16 3.17
CA SER A 123 5.04 7.81 3.27
C SER A 123 6.14 6.77 3.40
N SER A 124 6.05 5.87 4.37
CA SER A 124 7.00 4.77 4.51
C SER A 124 6.79 3.75 3.39
N ILE A 125 7.85 3.46 2.64
CA ILE A 125 7.86 2.52 1.51
C ILE A 125 8.63 1.24 1.82
N GLY A 126 9.52 1.27 2.79
CA GLY A 126 10.30 0.12 3.21
C GLY A 126 10.82 0.27 4.63
N LYS A 127 11.27 -0.84 5.20
CA LYS A 127 11.90 -0.93 6.51
C LYS A 127 13.18 -1.73 6.42
N ILE A 128 14.22 -1.25 7.08
CA ILE A 128 15.49 -1.98 7.21
C ILE A 128 15.32 -3.01 8.33
N THR A 129 15.64 -4.25 8.03
CA THR A 129 15.59 -5.37 8.97
C THR A 129 16.99 -6.03 9.07
N PRO A 130 17.30 -6.69 10.19
CA PRO A 130 18.57 -7.38 10.36
C PRO A 130 18.82 -8.37 9.21
N GLY A 131 20.01 -8.32 8.62
CA GLY A 131 20.45 -9.24 7.59
C GLY A 131 21.39 -10.30 8.17
N LYS A 132 22.11 -10.99 7.28
CA LYS A 132 23.12 -11.99 7.67
C LYS A 132 24.31 -11.35 8.41
N ASP A 133 24.67 -10.14 7.99
CA ASP A 133 25.76 -9.36 8.56
C ASP A 133 25.28 -7.93 8.83
N TYR A 134 25.95 -7.23 9.75
CA TYR A 134 25.68 -5.83 10.06
C TYR A 134 25.82 -4.87 8.85
N LEU A 135 26.65 -5.25 7.86
CA LEU A 135 26.89 -4.46 6.66
C LEU A 135 25.95 -4.81 5.50
N ASN A 136 25.16 -5.89 5.64
CA ASN A 136 24.22 -6.36 4.64
C ASN A 136 22.83 -6.53 5.25
N PRO A 137 22.19 -5.45 5.68
CA PRO A 137 20.82 -5.52 6.16
C PRO A 137 19.85 -5.87 5.04
N ASN A 138 18.72 -6.45 5.40
CA ASN A 138 17.62 -6.73 4.49
C ASN A 138 16.67 -5.53 4.41
N ILE A 139 15.92 -5.46 3.32
CA ILE A 139 14.85 -4.47 3.16
C ILE A 139 13.52 -5.20 3.04
N GLU A 140 12.60 -4.87 3.93
CA GLU A 140 11.21 -5.30 3.87
C GLU A 140 10.38 -4.17 3.25
N LEU A 141 9.65 -4.45 2.16
CA LEU A 141 8.76 -3.46 1.56
C LEU A 141 7.50 -3.30 2.40
N LEU A 142 7.18 -2.06 2.75
CA LEU A 142 5.95 -1.68 3.43
C LEU A 142 4.89 -1.22 2.43
N VAL A 143 4.57 -2.07 1.46
CA VAL A 143 3.62 -1.81 0.38
C VAL A 143 2.51 -2.85 0.40
N ASP A 144 1.33 -2.46 -0.11
CA ASP A 144 0.19 -3.38 -0.19
C ASP A 144 0.35 -4.42 -1.31
N ASP A 145 -0.47 -5.49 -1.23
CA ASP A 145 -0.53 -6.55 -2.25
C ASP A 145 -0.99 -6.07 -3.63
N ILE A 146 -1.41 -4.81 -3.74
CA ILE A 146 -1.84 -4.21 -5.00
C ILE A 146 -0.66 -3.98 -5.94
N LEU A 147 0.55 -3.74 -5.41
CA LEU A 147 1.76 -3.57 -6.21
C LEU A 147 2.14 -4.89 -6.89
N GLU A 148 2.35 -4.84 -8.21
CA GLU A 148 2.73 -6.02 -8.99
C GLU A 148 4.12 -6.55 -8.62
N GLN A 149 4.33 -7.84 -8.82
CA GLN A 149 5.56 -8.51 -8.43
C GLN A 149 6.81 -7.96 -9.15
N ASN A 150 6.66 -7.55 -10.40
CA ASN A 150 7.74 -6.93 -11.16
C ASN A 150 8.11 -5.55 -10.58
N GLN A 151 7.13 -4.74 -10.25
CA GLN A 151 7.31 -3.44 -9.60
C GLN A 151 7.99 -3.58 -8.23
N ARG A 152 7.57 -4.58 -7.44
CA ARG A 152 8.20 -4.91 -6.15
C ARG A 152 9.68 -5.27 -6.31
N LYS A 153 10.01 -6.16 -7.25
CA LYS A 153 11.40 -6.57 -7.52
C LYS A 153 12.28 -5.39 -7.93
N ARG A 154 11.79 -4.53 -8.82
CA ARG A 154 12.52 -3.33 -9.27
C ARG A 154 12.75 -2.35 -8.11
N LEU A 155 11.73 -2.14 -7.27
CA LEU A 155 11.82 -1.25 -6.12
C LEU A 155 12.81 -1.80 -5.07
N VAL A 156 12.75 -3.10 -4.74
CA VAL A 156 13.69 -3.74 -3.80
C VAL A 156 15.12 -3.61 -4.31
N ALA A 157 15.40 -3.99 -5.56
CA ALA A 157 16.74 -3.90 -6.14
C ALA A 157 17.29 -2.46 -6.13
N PHE A 158 16.42 -1.48 -6.37
CA PHE A 158 16.80 -0.07 -6.27
C PHE A 158 17.13 0.32 -4.82
N LEU A 159 16.27 -0.04 -3.85
CA LEU A 159 16.46 0.30 -2.45
C LEU A 159 17.71 -0.37 -1.87
N GLU A 160 17.98 -1.63 -2.21
CA GLU A 160 19.20 -2.34 -1.81
C GLU A 160 20.46 -1.63 -2.33
N LYS A 161 20.47 -1.26 -3.61
CA LYS A 161 21.59 -0.51 -4.21
C LYS A 161 21.76 0.86 -3.56
N TRP A 162 20.68 1.55 -3.28
CA TRP A 162 20.69 2.84 -2.61
C TRP A 162 21.21 2.72 -1.17
N LEU A 163 20.72 1.71 -0.42
CA LEU A 163 21.15 1.47 0.96
C LEU A 163 22.64 1.11 1.02
N LYS A 164 23.11 0.26 0.12
CA LYS A 164 24.52 -0.09 0.03
C LYS A 164 25.40 1.15 -0.16
N LYS A 165 25.03 2.03 -1.08
CA LYS A 165 25.75 3.30 -1.26
C LYS A 165 25.76 4.18 0.00
N LYS A 166 24.66 4.22 0.74
CA LYS A 166 24.58 4.94 2.02
C LYS A 166 25.50 4.34 3.07
N ILE A 167 25.53 3.02 3.20
CA ILE A 167 26.41 2.29 4.12
C ILE A 167 27.87 2.55 3.75
N ASP A 168 28.25 2.45 2.47
CA ASP A 168 29.60 2.69 2.00
C ASP A 168 30.08 4.11 2.33
N VAL A 169 29.22 5.10 2.23
CA VAL A 169 29.56 6.50 2.56
C VAL A 169 29.71 6.70 4.07
N VAL A 170 28.74 6.20 4.86
CA VAL A 170 28.70 6.44 6.32
C VAL A 170 29.76 5.61 7.05
N LEU A 171 30.01 4.37 6.61
CA LEU A 171 30.94 3.44 7.25
C LEU A 171 32.28 3.32 6.52
N LYS A 172 32.62 4.27 5.64
CA LYS A 172 33.87 4.24 4.86
C LYS A 172 35.10 3.98 5.74
N SER A 173 35.25 4.70 6.83
CA SER A 173 36.37 4.54 7.76
C SER A 173 36.44 3.15 8.42
N LEU A 174 35.26 2.52 8.63
CA LEU A 174 35.15 1.17 9.19
C LEU A 174 35.49 0.10 8.15
N MET A 175 35.09 0.32 6.90
CA MET A 175 35.43 -0.54 5.76
C MET A 175 36.97 -0.51 5.49
N ASP A 176 37.55 0.67 5.47
CA ASP A 176 39.01 0.82 5.31
C ASP A 176 39.81 0.05 6.41
N LEU A 177 39.30 0.04 7.66
CA LEU A 177 39.89 -0.74 8.75
C LEU A 177 39.73 -2.26 8.57
N LYS A 178 38.61 -2.72 7.98
CA LYS A 178 38.36 -4.14 7.69
C LYS A 178 39.34 -4.63 6.62
N ASP A 179 39.49 -3.88 5.55
CA ASP A 179 40.43 -4.18 4.45
C ASP A 179 41.88 -4.23 4.90
N LEU A 180 42.27 -3.36 5.84
CA LEU A 180 43.63 -3.38 6.46
C LEU A 180 43.81 -4.65 7.30
N LYS A 181 42.82 -5.12 8.04
CA LYS A 181 42.92 -6.37 8.83
C LYS A 181 43.02 -7.59 7.92
N GLU A 182 42.23 -7.67 6.84
CA GLU A 182 42.28 -8.79 5.90
C GLU A 182 43.65 -8.87 5.17
N LYS A 183 44.22 -7.72 4.79
CA LYS A 183 45.57 -7.66 4.20
C LYS A 183 46.63 -8.11 5.17
N ASN A 184 46.53 -7.77 6.45
CA ASN A 184 47.51 -8.21 7.46
C ASN A 184 47.38 -9.69 7.86
N THR A 185 46.23 -10.33 7.64
CA THR A 185 45.99 -11.75 7.92
C THR A 185 46.52 -12.64 6.78
N SER A 186 46.63 -12.08 5.56
CA SER A 186 47.16 -12.80 4.39
C SER A 186 48.70 -12.81 4.24
N ILE A 187 49.41 -12.23 5.22
CA ILE A 187 50.88 -12.14 5.22
C ILE A 187 51.51 -13.08 6.29
N LYS A 188 50.76 -14.07 6.79
CA LYS A 188 51.32 -15.11 7.68
C LYS A 188 51.34 -16.46 7.00
#